data_be9acd98f42a16eb9e513cf254ce2e3b
#
_entry.id   be9acd98f42a16eb9e513cf254ce2e3b
#
_cell.length_a   1.000
_cell.length_b   1.000
_cell.length_c   1.000
_cell.angle_alpha   90.00
_cell.angle_beta   90.00
_cell.angle_gamma   90.00
#
_symmetry.space_group_name_H-M   'P 1'
#
loop_
_entity.id
_entity.type
_entity.pdbx_description
1 polymer ?
#
loop_
_entity_poly.entity_id
_entity_poly.type
_entity_poly.pdbx_seq_one_letter_code
_entity_poly.pdbx_strand_id
1 'polypeptide(L)'
;QLMKRRGGVGHDLSHIRPKGSPVKNSALTSTGLVPFMERYSNSTREVAQDGRRGALMLSVSIKHPDSEAFIDAKMTEGKVTGANVSVKLDDAFMQAAVNGTPYKQQYPVDSDQPVFTKEIDASALWKKIVHNAWKSAEPGVLFWDTIIRESVPDCYADLGYRTVSTNPCGEIPLCPYDSCRLLAINLYSYVVNPYTRDAYFDFDLFKKHVALAQRIMDDIIDLELEKIEKIIAKIDSDPESEEVKEAEKHLWEKIYKKSGQGRRTGVGITAEGDMLAAMGLRYGTEDATEFSEQVHKTIALEAYRSSVNMAKERGAFAIYDSEREKNNPFINRLKEADPNLYEEMKKYGRRNIACLTIAPTGTTSLMTQTTSGIEPVFMPVYKRRRKVNPNDPQTHVDFVDETGDAFEEYIIFHHKFVEWMTVNGYDPT
;
A
#
# COMPACT_ATOMS: atom_id res chain seq x y z
N GLN A 1 -4.61 -18.56 6.05
CA GLN A 1 -5.38 -18.10 7.22
C GLN A 1 -5.64 -16.61 7.17
N LEU A 2 -4.60 -15.74 7.03
CA LEU A 2 -4.76 -14.28 7.03
C LEU A 2 -5.72 -13.78 5.94
N MET A 3 -5.58 -14.25 4.70
CA MET A 3 -6.50 -13.90 3.61
C MET A 3 -7.95 -14.32 3.91
N LYS A 4 -8.18 -15.51 4.47
CA LYS A 4 -9.53 -15.96 4.82
C LYS A 4 -10.17 -15.09 5.91
N ARG A 5 -9.37 -14.41 6.71
CA ARG A 5 -9.81 -13.43 7.72
C ARG A 5 -9.80 -11.97 7.20
N ARG A 6 -9.88 -11.80 5.87
CA ARG A 6 -9.97 -10.52 5.15
C ARG A 6 -8.69 -9.67 5.17
N GLY A 7 -7.54 -10.25 5.57
CA GLY A 7 -6.24 -9.62 5.45
C GLY A 7 -5.68 -9.70 4.03
N GLY A 8 -5.02 -8.64 3.55
CA GLY A 8 -4.14 -8.71 2.39
C GLY A 8 -2.77 -9.27 2.78
N VAL A 9 -2.10 -9.96 1.85
CA VAL A 9 -0.82 -10.62 2.11
C VAL A 9 0.18 -10.25 1.02
N GLY A 10 1.46 -10.14 1.38
CA GLY A 10 2.57 -9.99 0.43
C GLY A 10 3.58 -11.12 0.56
N HIS A 11 4.03 -11.63 -0.58
CA HIS A 11 5.10 -12.62 -0.67
C HIS A 11 6.25 -12.10 -1.52
N ASP A 12 7.46 -12.20 -0.99
CA ASP A 12 8.69 -12.01 -1.76
C ASP A 12 9.15 -13.34 -2.34
N LEU A 13 9.32 -13.40 -3.65
CA LEU A 13 9.74 -14.59 -4.39
C LEU A 13 11.24 -14.61 -4.67
N SER A 14 12.01 -13.62 -4.23
CA SER A 14 13.43 -13.46 -4.53
C SER A 14 14.32 -14.62 -4.06
N HIS A 15 13.82 -15.43 -3.12
CA HIS A 15 14.54 -16.59 -2.59
C HIS A 15 14.17 -17.93 -3.25
N ILE A 16 13.25 -17.95 -4.20
CA ILE A 16 12.95 -19.13 -5.01
C ILE A 16 14.10 -19.32 -6.01
N ARG A 17 14.57 -20.57 -6.17
CA ARG A 17 15.66 -20.86 -7.13
C ARG A 17 15.27 -20.50 -8.55
N PRO A 18 16.16 -19.87 -9.33
CA PRO A 18 15.90 -19.59 -10.73
C PRO A 18 15.74 -20.86 -11.56
N LYS A 19 15.06 -20.72 -12.69
CA LYS A 19 14.83 -21.82 -13.64
C LYS A 19 16.14 -22.47 -14.07
N GLY A 20 16.17 -23.81 -14.06
CA GLY A 20 17.34 -24.58 -14.45
C GLY A 20 18.39 -24.77 -13.34
N SER A 21 18.24 -24.11 -12.18
CA SER A 21 19.14 -24.34 -11.05
C SER A 21 19.02 -25.76 -10.51
N PRO A 22 20.13 -26.41 -10.09
CA PRO A 22 20.10 -27.78 -9.59
C PRO A 22 19.31 -27.89 -8.30
N VAL A 23 18.55 -28.96 -8.18
CA VAL A 23 17.86 -29.38 -6.95
C VAL A 23 18.24 -30.81 -6.58
N LYS A 24 18.21 -31.13 -5.27
CA LYS A 24 18.67 -32.41 -4.76
C LYS A 24 17.61 -33.54 -4.82
N ASN A 25 16.46 -33.27 -5.44
CA ASN A 25 15.38 -34.29 -5.58
C ASN A 25 15.31 -34.83 -7.01
N SER A 26 14.36 -35.72 -7.28
CA SER A 26 14.14 -36.35 -8.59
C SER A 26 13.82 -35.43 -9.73
N ALA A 27 13.46 -34.15 -9.45
CA ALA A 27 13.25 -33.15 -10.48
C ALA A 27 14.55 -32.63 -11.12
N LEU A 28 15.71 -32.82 -10.45
CA LEU A 28 17.07 -32.42 -10.87
C LEU A 28 17.25 -30.92 -11.06
N THR A 29 16.27 -30.21 -11.60
CA THR A 29 16.33 -28.75 -11.87
C THR A 29 15.08 -28.03 -11.37
N SER A 30 15.24 -26.74 -11.01
CA SER A 30 14.16 -25.84 -10.62
C SER A 30 13.34 -25.42 -11.82
N THR A 31 12.02 -25.27 -11.63
CA THR A 31 11.09 -24.73 -12.62
C THR A 31 11.06 -23.20 -12.66
N GLY A 32 11.73 -22.52 -11.71
CA GLY A 32 11.77 -21.07 -11.61
C GLY A 32 10.55 -20.45 -10.92
N LEU A 33 10.36 -19.13 -11.07
CA LEU A 33 9.36 -18.32 -10.35
C LEU A 33 7.92 -18.56 -10.83
N VAL A 34 7.70 -18.66 -12.13
CA VAL A 34 6.36 -18.58 -12.75
C VAL A 34 5.37 -19.64 -12.20
N PRO A 35 5.74 -20.93 -12.02
CA PRO A 35 4.83 -21.91 -11.43
C PRO A 35 4.40 -21.57 -10.01
N PHE A 36 5.27 -20.94 -9.22
CA PHE A 36 4.92 -20.50 -7.87
C PHE A 36 3.98 -19.30 -7.89
N MET A 37 4.17 -18.38 -8.84
CA MET A 37 3.24 -17.26 -9.04
C MET A 37 1.82 -17.77 -9.34
N GLU A 38 1.68 -18.74 -10.24
CA GLU A 38 0.39 -19.38 -10.56
C GLU A 38 -0.20 -20.09 -9.33
N ARG A 39 0.61 -20.81 -8.59
CA ARG A 39 0.18 -21.51 -7.37
C ARG A 39 -0.41 -20.53 -6.35
N TYR A 40 0.30 -19.45 -6.03
CA TYR A 40 -0.16 -18.46 -5.07
C TYR A 40 -1.36 -17.69 -5.60
N SER A 41 -1.38 -17.32 -6.87
CA SER A 41 -2.52 -16.70 -7.53
C SER A 41 -3.77 -17.55 -7.45
N ASN A 42 -3.68 -18.85 -7.73
CA ASN A 42 -4.79 -19.79 -7.64
C ASN A 42 -5.30 -19.90 -6.20
N SER A 43 -4.38 -20.07 -5.22
CA SER A 43 -4.76 -20.11 -3.80
C SER A 43 -5.54 -18.87 -3.37
N THR A 44 -5.16 -17.67 -3.87
CA THR A 44 -5.86 -16.42 -3.56
C THR A 44 -7.29 -16.41 -4.12
N ARG A 45 -7.50 -16.99 -5.31
CA ARG A 45 -8.84 -17.10 -5.92
C ARG A 45 -9.73 -18.11 -5.20
N GLU A 46 -9.14 -19.19 -4.69
CA GLU A 46 -9.84 -20.23 -3.92
C GLU A 46 -10.28 -19.75 -2.53
N VAL A 47 -9.52 -18.81 -1.92
CA VAL A 47 -9.85 -18.27 -0.61
C VAL A 47 -11.00 -17.29 -0.72
N ALA A 48 -12.23 -17.78 -0.55
CA ALA A 48 -13.42 -16.96 -0.47
C ALA A 48 -13.46 -16.16 0.85
N GLN A 49 -13.79 -14.86 0.74
CA GLN A 49 -13.98 -13.94 1.85
C GLN A 49 -15.43 -13.42 1.85
N ASP A 50 -16.43 -14.29 2.03
CA ASP A 50 -17.86 -13.96 1.96
C ASP A 50 -18.23 -13.21 0.65
N GLY A 51 -17.87 -13.80 -0.49
CA GLY A 51 -18.09 -13.22 -1.83
C GLY A 51 -17.03 -12.22 -2.30
N ARG A 52 -16.06 -11.85 -1.46
CA ARG A 52 -14.91 -11.03 -1.81
C ARG A 52 -13.70 -11.91 -2.13
N ARG A 53 -12.92 -11.55 -3.13
CA ARG A 53 -11.65 -12.23 -3.45
C ARG A 53 -10.59 -11.93 -2.40
N GLY A 54 -9.65 -12.87 -2.17
CA GLY A 54 -8.42 -12.63 -1.44
C GLY A 54 -7.58 -11.53 -2.12
N ALA A 55 -6.62 -10.97 -1.40
CA ALA A 55 -5.72 -9.93 -1.91
C ALA A 55 -4.27 -10.33 -1.64
N LEU A 56 -3.45 -10.36 -2.70
CA LEU A 56 -2.07 -10.85 -2.68
C LEU A 56 -1.16 -9.92 -3.48
N MET A 57 0.00 -9.58 -2.90
CA MET A 57 1.16 -9.03 -3.61
C MET A 57 2.20 -10.12 -3.80
N LEU A 58 2.70 -10.25 -5.02
CA LEU A 58 3.91 -11.01 -5.33
C LEU A 58 5.00 -10.03 -5.75
N SER A 59 6.15 -10.08 -5.10
CA SER A 59 7.28 -9.23 -5.43
C SER A 59 8.55 -10.05 -5.70
N VAL A 60 9.45 -9.50 -6.50
CA VAL A 60 10.76 -10.08 -6.78
C VAL A 60 11.81 -8.99 -6.93
N SER A 61 13.03 -9.26 -6.45
CA SER A 61 14.18 -8.38 -6.72
C SER A 61 14.55 -8.41 -8.20
N ILE A 62 14.85 -7.25 -8.78
CA ILE A 62 15.38 -7.14 -10.15
C ILE A 62 16.70 -7.90 -10.32
N LYS A 63 17.43 -8.15 -9.22
CA LYS A 63 18.65 -8.97 -9.19
C LYS A 63 18.38 -10.44 -9.51
N HIS A 64 17.13 -10.90 -9.35
CA HIS A 64 16.81 -12.30 -9.57
C HIS A 64 16.90 -12.67 -11.06
N PRO A 65 17.55 -13.79 -11.43
CA PRO A 65 17.73 -14.19 -12.84
C PRO A 65 16.42 -14.40 -13.62
N ASP A 66 15.33 -14.77 -12.94
CA ASP A 66 14.00 -14.95 -13.54
C ASP A 66 13.14 -13.68 -13.48
N SER A 67 13.69 -12.51 -13.12
CA SER A 67 12.90 -11.26 -13.00
C SER A 67 12.21 -10.89 -14.32
N GLU A 68 12.84 -11.16 -15.47
CA GLU A 68 12.22 -10.92 -16.77
C GLU A 68 10.97 -11.80 -16.99
N ALA A 69 11.04 -13.09 -16.65
CA ALA A 69 9.89 -13.99 -16.71
C ALA A 69 8.77 -13.59 -15.75
N PHE A 70 9.12 -13.04 -14.58
CA PHE A 70 8.18 -12.46 -13.64
C PHE A 70 7.47 -11.22 -14.23
N ILE A 71 8.21 -10.31 -14.86
CA ILE A 71 7.70 -9.10 -15.51
C ILE A 71 6.71 -9.45 -16.63
N ASP A 72 6.98 -10.53 -17.38
CA ASP A 72 6.14 -11.00 -18.49
C ASP A 72 4.96 -11.88 -18.04
N ALA A 73 4.89 -12.28 -16.79
CA ALA A 73 3.94 -13.31 -16.33
C ALA A 73 2.46 -12.97 -16.58
N LYS A 74 2.08 -11.69 -16.51
CA LYS A 74 0.71 -11.21 -16.76
C LYS A 74 0.44 -10.76 -18.20
N MET A 75 1.44 -10.81 -19.07
CA MET A 75 1.25 -10.52 -20.50
C MET A 75 0.49 -11.62 -21.23
N THR A 76 0.40 -12.81 -20.64
CA THR A 76 -0.47 -13.89 -21.13
C THR A 76 -1.83 -13.76 -20.44
N GLU A 77 -2.88 -13.61 -21.23
CA GLU A 77 -4.25 -13.51 -20.72
C GLU A 77 -4.63 -14.71 -19.83
N GLY A 78 -5.32 -14.42 -18.73
CA GLY A 78 -5.77 -15.43 -17.76
C GLY A 78 -4.71 -15.94 -16.80
N LYS A 79 -3.43 -15.53 -16.91
CA LYS A 79 -2.38 -15.93 -15.97
C LYS A 79 -2.24 -14.97 -14.79
N VAL A 80 -1.92 -15.53 -13.61
CA VAL A 80 -1.64 -14.80 -12.35
C VAL A 80 -2.72 -13.75 -12.00
N THR A 81 -3.99 -14.06 -12.27
CA THR A 81 -5.12 -13.12 -12.10
C THR A 81 -5.52 -12.87 -10.65
N GLY A 82 -5.02 -13.67 -9.70
CA GLY A 82 -5.32 -13.56 -8.27
C GLY A 82 -4.27 -12.79 -7.46
N ALA A 83 -3.28 -12.18 -8.10
CA ALA A 83 -2.23 -11.44 -7.40
C ALA A 83 -1.86 -10.16 -8.13
N ASN A 84 -1.52 -9.11 -7.39
CA ASN A 84 -0.76 -7.97 -7.89
C ASN A 84 0.72 -8.36 -7.95
N VAL A 85 1.44 -7.87 -8.95
CA VAL A 85 2.87 -8.16 -9.13
C VAL A 85 3.68 -6.88 -9.17
N SER A 86 4.79 -6.85 -8.42
CA SER A 86 5.69 -5.69 -8.39
C SER A 86 7.16 -6.09 -8.38
N VAL A 87 7.99 -5.36 -9.11
CA VAL A 87 9.42 -5.57 -9.16
C VAL A 87 10.13 -4.62 -8.20
N LYS A 88 11.02 -5.15 -7.38
CA LYS A 88 11.89 -4.38 -6.49
C LYS A 88 13.11 -3.91 -7.29
N LEU A 89 13.18 -2.63 -7.57
CA LEU A 89 14.28 -1.99 -8.30
C LEU A 89 15.29 -1.43 -7.31
N ASP A 90 16.56 -1.79 -7.45
CA ASP A 90 17.64 -1.17 -6.68
C ASP A 90 18.23 0.04 -7.42
N ASP A 91 18.97 0.88 -6.70
CA ASP A 91 19.60 2.08 -7.22
C ASP A 91 20.62 1.73 -8.34
N ALA A 92 21.33 0.60 -8.22
CA ALA A 92 22.30 0.14 -9.20
C ALA A 92 21.63 -0.21 -10.54
N PHE A 93 20.48 -0.87 -10.52
CA PHE A 93 19.71 -1.13 -11.75
C PHE A 93 19.24 0.16 -12.41
N MET A 94 18.70 1.09 -11.63
CA MET A 94 18.23 2.38 -12.16
C MET A 94 19.36 3.18 -12.78
N GLN A 95 20.53 3.22 -12.15
CA GLN A 95 21.75 3.84 -12.72
C GLN A 95 22.18 3.16 -14.02
N ALA A 96 22.20 1.82 -14.05
CA ALA A 96 22.55 1.07 -15.25
C ALA A 96 21.55 1.32 -16.39
N ALA A 97 20.26 1.38 -16.09
CA ALA A 97 19.21 1.65 -17.08
C ALA A 97 19.33 3.05 -17.70
N VAL A 98 19.65 4.06 -16.88
CA VAL A 98 19.87 5.46 -17.35
C VAL A 98 21.14 5.57 -18.19
N ASN A 99 22.23 4.94 -17.74
CA ASN A 99 23.55 5.05 -18.38
C ASN A 99 23.75 4.10 -19.57
N GLY A 100 22.81 3.17 -19.82
CA GLY A 100 22.93 2.19 -20.88
C GLY A 100 24.04 1.16 -20.62
N THR A 101 24.31 0.83 -19.36
CA THR A 101 25.34 -0.13 -18.97
C THR A 101 24.72 -1.49 -18.62
N PRO A 102 25.49 -2.60 -18.74
CA PRO A 102 25.04 -3.90 -18.28
C PRO A 102 24.74 -3.92 -16.78
N TYR A 103 23.74 -4.72 -16.38
CA TYR A 103 23.43 -4.98 -15.00
C TYR A 103 23.57 -6.46 -14.67
N LYS A 104 24.16 -6.76 -13.51
CA LYS A 104 24.42 -8.13 -13.08
C LYS A 104 23.27 -8.66 -12.22
N GLN A 105 22.60 -9.68 -12.70
CA GLN A 105 21.66 -10.48 -11.93
C GLN A 105 22.39 -11.63 -11.23
N GLN A 106 21.86 -12.08 -10.09
CA GLN A 106 22.50 -13.14 -9.31
C GLN A 106 21.50 -13.92 -8.45
N TYR A 107 21.91 -15.14 -8.05
CA TYR A 107 21.21 -15.94 -7.07
C TYR A 107 22.19 -16.68 -6.15
N PRO A 108 21.99 -16.71 -4.83
CA PRO A 108 21.01 -15.92 -4.07
C PRO A 108 21.19 -14.41 -4.26
N VAL A 109 20.07 -13.66 -4.24
CA VAL A 109 20.08 -12.21 -4.56
C VAL A 109 20.89 -11.38 -3.58
N ASP A 110 20.96 -11.80 -2.31
CA ASP A 110 21.63 -11.11 -1.21
C ASP A 110 23.01 -11.70 -0.89
N SER A 111 23.53 -12.63 -1.72
CA SER A 111 24.79 -13.32 -1.42
C SER A 111 25.99 -12.60 -2.02
N ASP A 112 27.05 -12.46 -1.25
CA ASP A 112 28.36 -12.00 -1.73
C ASP A 112 29.07 -13.07 -2.58
N GLN A 113 28.63 -14.33 -2.48
CA GLN A 113 29.13 -15.48 -3.25
C GLN A 113 27.96 -16.18 -3.98
N PRO A 114 27.41 -15.55 -5.01
CA PRO A 114 26.30 -16.13 -5.75
C PRO A 114 26.71 -17.39 -6.52
N VAL A 115 25.83 -18.36 -6.55
CA VAL A 115 26.02 -19.62 -7.30
C VAL A 115 25.60 -19.51 -8.75
N PHE A 116 24.89 -18.44 -9.11
CA PHE A 116 24.45 -18.12 -10.45
C PHE A 116 24.56 -16.62 -10.70
N THR A 117 25.09 -16.24 -11.87
CA THR A 117 25.17 -14.84 -12.32
C THR A 117 24.81 -14.74 -13.79
N LYS A 118 24.18 -13.63 -14.18
CA LYS A 118 23.80 -13.31 -15.56
C LYS A 118 23.92 -11.80 -15.77
N GLU A 119 24.52 -11.37 -16.85
CA GLU A 119 24.46 -9.97 -17.28
C GLU A 119 23.26 -9.74 -18.18
N ILE A 120 22.62 -8.58 -18.04
CA ILE A 120 21.47 -8.17 -18.83
C ILE A 120 21.63 -6.71 -19.28
N ASP A 121 20.93 -6.35 -20.34
CA ASP A 121 20.72 -4.96 -20.74
C ASP A 121 19.66 -4.32 -19.82
N ALA A 122 20.10 -3.44 -18.91
CA ALA A 122 19.23 -2.77 -17.97
C ALA A 122 18.24 -1.83 -18.66
N SER A 123 18.66 -1.11 -19.72
CA SER A 123 17.78 -0.21 -20.47
C SER A 123 16.68 -0.96 -21.21
N ALA A 124 17.00 -2.10 -21.80
CA ALA A 124 16.02 -2.94 -22.48
C ALA A 124 14.99 -3.51 -21.49
N LEU A 125 15.45 -3.99 -20.32
CA LEU A 125 14.55 -4.52 -19.31
C LEU A 125 13.66 -3.42 -18.68
N TRP A 126 14.19 -2.22 -18.45
CA TRP A 126 13.41 -1.06 -18.02
C TRP A 126 12.31 -0.69 -19.02
N LYS A 127 12.65 -0.61 -20.31
CA LYS A 127 11.66 -0.35 -21.38
C LYS A 127 10.56 -1.43 -21.41
N LYS A 128 10.93 -2.70 -21.18
CA LYS A 128 9.97 -3.80 -21.08
C LYS A 128 9.01 -3.61 -19.90
N ILE A 129 9.51 -3.25 -18.70
CA ILE A 129 8.69 -2.95 -17.52
C ILE A 129 7.67 -1.85 -17.85
N VAL A 130 8.13 -0.74 -18.44
CA VAL A 130 7.27 0.39 -18.83
C VAL A 130 6.23 -0.02 -19.87
N HIS A 131 6.63 -0.80 -20.88
CA HIS A 131 5.70 -1.30 -21.90
C HIS A 131 4.62 -2.21 -21.31
N ASN A 132 5.02 -3.17 -20.46
CA ASN A 132 4.07 -4.09 -19.84
C ASN A 132 3.11 -3.35 -18.93
N ALA A 133 3.61 -2.41 -18.11
CA ALA A 133 2.78 -1.57 -17.25
C ALA A 133 1.77 -0.72 -18.07
N TRP A 134 2.19 -0.14 -19.20
CA TRP A 134 1.29 0.57 -20.09
C TRP A 134 0.20 -0.34 -20.67
N LYS A 135 0.56 -1.57 -21.06
CA LYS A 135 -0.36 -2.49 -21.74
C LYS A 135 -1.34 -3.20 -20.78
N SER A 136 -0.89 -3.56 -19.58
CA SER A 136 -1.65 -4.40 -18.64
C SER A 136 -1.80 -3.80 -17.23
N ALA A 137 -1.35 -2.56 -17.00
CA ALA A 137 -1.25 -1.89 -15.70
C ALA A 137 -0.31 -2.58 -14.69
N GLU A 138 0.45 -3.58 -15.11
CA GLU A 138 1.42 -4.33 -14.29
C GLU A 138 2.66 -4.73 -15.12
N PRO A 139 3.84 -4.91 -14.49
CA PRO A 139 4.07 -4.90 -13.04
C PRO A 139 4.09 -3.49 -12.46
N GLY A 140 3.81 -3.39 -11.15
CA GLY A 140 4.19 -2.23 -10.35
C GLY A 140 5.70 -2.20 -10.13
N VAL A 141 6.23 -1.06 -9.71
CA VAL A 141 7.64 -0.89 -9.34
C VAL A 141 7.77 -0.44 -7.89
N LEU A 142 8.75 -0.99 -7.21
CA LEU A 142 9.12 -0.63 -5.84
C LEU A 142 10.59 -0.19 -5.87
N PHE A 143 10.85 1.09 -5.64
CA PHE A 143 12.21 1.63 -5.52
C PHE A 143 12.81 1.17 -4.19
N TRP A 144 13.38 -0.05 -4.21
CA TRP A 144 13.62 -0.83 -3.01
C TRP A 144 14.64 -0.18 -2.07
N ASP A 145 15.74 0.32 -2.60
CA ASP A 145 16.76 0.98 -1.78
C ASP A 145 16.23 2.27 -1.14
N THR A 146 15.39 3.01 -1.85
CA THR A 146 14.69 4.17 -1.30
C THR A 146 13.72 3.76 -0.19
N ILE A 147 12.93 2.71 -0.40
CA ILE A 147 12.02 2.18 0.62
C ILE A 147 12.79 1.84 1.90
N ILE A 148 13.86 1.06 1.79
CA ILE A 148 14.66 0.63 2.96
C ILE A 148 15.33 1.83 3.65
N ARG A 149 15.86 2.76 2.89
CA ARG A 149 16.54 3.96 3.40
C ARG A 149 15.60 4.87 4.18
N GLU A 150 14.37 5.05 3.69
CA GLU A 150 13.36 5.93 4.29
C GLU A 150 12.56 5.26 5.41
N SER A 151 12.47 3.94 5.40
CA SER A 151 11.67 3.16 6.35
C SER A 151 12.22 3.26 7.76
N VAL A 152 11.47 3.88 8.68
CA VAL A 152 11.84 3.93 10.09
C VAL A 152 11.87 2.54 10.75
N PRO A 153 10.92 1.62 10.47
CA PRO A 153 11.00 0.25 10.98
C PRO A 153 12.29 -0.49 10.61
N ASP A 154 12.89 -0.21 9.46
CA ASP A 154 14.16 -0.85 9.06
C ASP A 154 15.37 -0.42 9.90
N CYS A 155 15.27 0.65 10.68
CA CYS A 155 16.24 0.97 11.73
C CYS A 155 16.32 -0.13 12.81
N TYR A 156 15.30 -1.00 12.88
CA TYR A 156 15.18 -2.12 13.80
C TYR A 156 15.24 -3.47 13.07
N ALA A 157 15.91 -3.54 11.92
CA ALA A 157 15.98 -4.74 11.07
C ALA A 157 16.56 -5.95 11.80
N ASP A 158 17.60 -5.77 12.62
CA ASP A 158 18.23 -6.82 13.47
C ASP A 158 17.31 -7.31 14.59
N LEU A 159 16.32 -6.52 14.98
CA LEU A 159 15.26 -6.89 15.93
C LEU A 159 14.03 -7.51 15.25
N GLY A 160 14.15 -7.87 13.96
CA GLY A 160 13.12 -8.57 13.19
C GLY A 160 12.13 -7.64 12.47
N TYR A 161 12.46 -6.35 12.30
CA TYR A 161 11.63 -5.39 11.56
C TYR A 161 12.12 -5.11 10.13
N ARG A 162 13.02 -5.94 9.61
CA ARG A 162 13.48 -5.83 8.22
C ARG A 162 12.30 -5.98 7.26
N THR A 163 12.12 -5.00 6.40
CA THR A 163 11.11 -5.03 5.33
C THR A 163 11.44 -6.13 4.31
N VAL A 164 10.46 -6.96 3.98
CA VAL A 164 10.60 -8.08 3.02
C VAL A 164 9.68 -7.95 1.81
N SER A 165 8.49 -7.39 1.99
CA SER A 165 7.50 -7.20 0.93
C SER A 165 6.58 -6.04 1.29
N THR A 166 5.50 -5.88 0.52
CA THR A 166 4.46 -4.89 0.80
C THR A 166 3.10 -5.57 0.95
N ASN A 167 2.10 -4.82 1.43
CA ASN A 167 0.69 -5.19 1.30
C ASN A 167 0.28 -5.26 -0.20
N PRO A 168 -0.93 -5.75 -0.54
CA PRO A 168 -1.34 -5.95 -1.94
C PRO A 168 -1.33 -4.70 -2.82
N CYS A 169 -1.56 -3.52 -2.27
CA CYS A 169 -1.55 -2.25 -3.01
C CYS A 169 -0.18 -1.57 -3.07
N GLY A 170 0.80 -2.04 -2.29
CA GLY A 170 2.18 -1.57 -2.35
C GLY A 170 2.53 -0.38 -1.45
N GLU A 171 1.55 0.26 -0.79
CA GLU A 171 1.77 1.48 -0.01
C GLU A 171 2.43 1.24 1.35
N ILE A 172 2.52 0.00 1.83
CA ILE A 172 3.08 -0.31 3.15
C ILE A 172 4.19 -1.35 3.03
N PRO A 173 5.45 -0.94 3.16
CA PRO A 173 6.57 -1.86 3.36
C PRO A 173 6.46 -2.57 4.71
N LEU A 174 6.50 -3.90 4.71
CA LEU A 174 6.25 -4.72 5.90
C LEU A 174 7.34 -5.75 6.13
N CYS A 175 7.66 -5.96 7.41
CA CYS A 175 8.41 -7.14 7.88
C CYS A 175 7.47 -8.33 8.07
N PRO A 176 7.99 -9.56 8.27
CA PRO A 176 7.16 -10.73 8.54
C PRO A 176 6.27 -10.54 9.77
N TYR A 177 5.02 -10.99 9.65
CA TYR A 177 3.99 -10.96 10.70
C TYR A 177 3.53 -9.55 11.14
N ASP A 178 4.01 -8.51 10.48
CA ASP A 178 3.54 -7.14 10.71
C ASP A 178 2.30 -6.86 9.86
N SER A 179 1.54 -5.85 10.26
CA SER A 179 0.36 -5.38 9.53
C SER A 179 0.20 -3.88 9.72
N CYS A 180 -0.54 -3.24 8.83
CA CYS A 180 -0.90 -1.83 8.97
C CYS A 180 -2.41 -1.69 9.08
N ARG A 181 -2.85 -0.79 9.94
CA ARG A 181 -4.24 -0.36 10.12
C ARG A 181 -4.38 0.99 9.46
N LEU A 182 -5.43 1.16 8.67
CA LEU A 182 -5.62 2.33 7.82
C LEU A 182 -6.71 3.24 8.37
N LEU A 183 -6.43 4.54 8.38
CA LEU A 183 -7.41 5.60 8.56
C LEU A 183 -7.13 6.69 7.54
N ALA A 184 -8.13 7.06 6.74
CA ALA A 184 -8.01 8.11 5.73
C ALA A 184 -8.81 9.34 6.17
N ILE A 185 -8.13 10.48 6.25
CA ILE A 185 -8.73 11.79 6.54
C ILE A 185 -9.17 12.40 5.21
N ASN A 186 -10.43 12.81 5.11
CA ASN A 186 -10.98 13.46 3.92
C ASN A 186 -10.54 14.92 3.88
N LEU A 187 -9.56 15.24 3.05
CA LEU A 187 -8.98 16.58 2.95
C LEU A 187 -9.98 17.65 2.46
N TYR A 188 -10.92 17.27 1.59
CA TYR A 188 -11.96 18.19 1.12
C TYR A 188 -12.77 18.81 2.28
N SER A 189 -12.98 18.07 3.36
CA SER A 189 -13.75 18.51 4.52
C SER A 189 -13.14 19.68 5.30
N TYR A 190 -11.90 20.04 5.00
CA TYR A 190 -11.20 21.17 5.63
C TYR A 190 -11.16 22.41 4.76
N VAL A 191 -11.69 22.36 3.53
CA VAL A 191 -11.79 23.54 2.67
C VAL A 191 -13.02 24.33 3.06
N VAL A 192 -12.81 25.55 3.50
CA VAL A 192 -13.85 26.52 3.82
C VAL A 192 -14.13 27.37 2.58
N ASN A 193 -15.39 27.67 2.29
CA ASN A 193 -15.84 28.38 1.09
C ASN A 193 -15.30 27.75 -0.22
N PRO A 194 -15.48 26.43 -0.44
CA PRO A 194 -14.91 25.74 -1.59
C PRO A 194 -15.35 26.38 -2.90
N TYR A 195 -14.45 26.39 -3.89
CA TYR A 195 -14.67 26.90 -5.25
C TYR A 195 -14.93 28.41 -5.37
N THR A 196 -14.70 29.17 -4.31
CA THR A 196 -14.79 30.64 -4.30
C THR A 196 -13.41 31.27 -4.24
N ARG A 197 -13.34 32.59 -4.43
CA ARG A 197 -12.09 33.35 -4.27
C ARG A 197 -11.60 33.44 -2.82
N ASP A 198 -12.51 33.20 -1.86
CA ASP A 198 -12.23 33.23 -0.43
C ASP A 198 -12.04 31.82 0.15
N ALA A 199 -11.76 30.84 -0.72
CA ALA A 199 -11.48 29.47 -0.29
C ALA A 199 -10.18 29.41 0.51
N TYR A 200 -10.20 28.72 1.64
CA TYR A 200 -9.01 28.44 2.44
C TYR A 200 -9.10 27.07 3.13
N PHE A 201 -7.96 26.54 3.51
CA PHE A 201 -7.87 25.28 4.22
C PHE A 201 -7.73 25.51 5.73
N ASP A 202 -8.62 24.93 6.52
CA ASP A 202 -8.61 25.05 7.99
C ASP A 202 -7.55 24.13 8.60
N PHE A 203 -6.30 24.60 8.62
CA PHE A 203 -5.19 23.88 9.22
C PHE A 203 -5.34 23.63 10.72
N ASP A 204 -6.02 24.49 11.46
CA ASP A 204 -6.17 24.33 12.91
C ASP A 204 -7.12 23.18 13.25
N LEU A 205 -8.23 23.07 12.51
CA LEU A 205 -9.14 21.93 12.61
C LEU A 205 -8.45 20.65 12.12
N PHE A 206 -7.71 20.72 11.01
CA PHE A 206 -6.98 19.60 10.45
C PHE A 206 -5.97 19.02 11.44
N LYS A 207 -5.11 19.83 12.05
CA LYS A 207 -4.15 19.42 13.09
C LYS A 207 -4.82 18.67 14.24
N LYS A 208 -5.94 19.20 14.75
CA LYS A 208 -6.69 18.57 15.83
C LYS A 208 -7.20 17.18 15.43
N HIS A 209 -7.73 17.05 14.21
CA HIS A 209 -8.27 15.78 13.73
C HIS A 209 -7.16 14.78 13.41
N VAL A 210 -5.99 15.21 12.89
CA VAL A 210 -4.81 14.35 12.71
C VAL A 210 -4.36 13.76 14.04
N ALA A 211 -4.26 14.58 15.09
CA ALA A 211 -3.85 14.12 16.41
C ALA A 211 -4.85 13.09 17.01
N LEU A 212 -6.17 13.31 16.82
CA LEU A 212 -7.20 12.38 17.23
C LEU A 212 -7.16 11.09 16.40
N ALA A 213 -6.98 11.21 15.07
CA ALA A 213 -6.88 10.06 14.18
C ALA A 213 -5.73 9.12 14.59
N GLN A 214 -4.56 9.68 14.88
CA GLN A 214 -3.42 8.90 15.35
C GLN A 214 -3.71 8.20 16.70
N ARG A 215 -4.43 8.85 17.60
CA ARG A 215 -4.85 8.26 18.87
C ARG A 215 -5.83 7.10 18.68
N ILE A 216 -6.87 7.31 17.87
CA ILE A 216 -7.83 6.26 17.52
C ILE A 216 -7.11 5.04 16.90
N MET A 217 -6.12 5.28 16.06
CA MET A 217 -5.38 4.20 15.43
C MET A 217 -4.55 3.39 16.43
N ASP A 218 -3.99 4.02 17.47
CA ASP A 218 -3.31 3.30 18.56
C ASP A 218 -4.30 2.48 19.39
N ASP A 219 -5.49 3.03 19.69
CA ASP A 219 -6.55 2.32 20.42
C ASP A 219 -7.07 1.09 19.62
N ILE A 220 -7.13 1.18 18.27
CA ILE A 220 -7.46 0.03 17.40
C ILE A 220 -6.44 -1.11 17.55
N ILE A 221 -5.16 -0.80 17.80
CA ILE A 221 -4.16 -1.85 18.06
C ILE A 221 -4.45 -2.60 19.35
N ASP A 222 -4.87 -1.92 20.39
CA ASP A 222 -5.24 -2.57 21.66
C ASP A 222 -6.45 -3.50 21.46
N LEU A 223 -7.49 -3.05 20.75
CA LEU A 223 -8.64 -3.89 20.38
C LEU A 223 -8.23 -5.10 19.52
N GLU A 224 -7.25 -4.95 18.62
CA GLU A 224 -6.72 -6.08 17.83
C GLU A 224 -5.98 -7.07 18.72
N LEU A 225 -5.15 -6.61 19.64
CA LEU A 225 -4.43 -7.46 20.59
C LEU A 225 -5.41 -8.28 21.46
N GLU A 226 -6.45 -7.65 22.02
CA GLU A 226 -7.51 -8.35 22.73
C GLU A 226 -8.21 -9.41 21.86
N LYS A 227 -8.42 -9.11 20.57
CA LYS A 227 -9.03 -10.05 19.64
C LYS A 227 -8.13 -11.23 19.34
N ILE A 228 -6.83 -11.00 19.22
CA ILE A 228 -5.83 -12.05 18.99
C ILE A 228 -5.75 -12.97 20.23
N GLU A 229 -5.79 -12.45 21.44
CA GLU A 229 -5.86 -13.25 22.68
C GLU A 229 -7.07 -14.20 22.68
N LYS A 230 -8.24 -13.67 22.31
CA LYS A 230 -9.46 -14.50 22.16
C LYS A 230 -9.32 -15.57 21.07
N ILE A 231 -8.60 -15.28 19.97
CA ILE A 231 -8.33 -16.26 18.92
C ILE A 231 -7.40 -17.36 19.44
N ILE A 232 -6.34 -17.01 20.16
CA ILE A 232 -5.40 -17.97 20.74
C ILE A 232 -6.13 -18.87 21.75
N ALA A 233 -6.92 -18.29 22.65
CA ALA A 233 -7.72 -19.06 23.61
C ALA A 233 -8.73 -19.99 22.92
N LYS A 234 -9.32 -19.57 21.80
CA LYS A 234 -10.21 -20.42 21.01
C LYS A 234 -9.47 -21.61 20.39
N ILE A 235 -8.28 -21.39 19.86
CA ILE A 235 -7.47 -22.48 19.27
C ILE A 235 -7.21 -23.58 20.30
N ASP A 236 -6.89 -23.24 21.53
CA ASP A 236 -6.67 -24.21 22.61
C ASP A 236 -7.90 -25.10 22.88
N SER A 237 -9.11 -24.59 22.66
CA SER A 237 -10.38 -25.30 22.85
C SER A 237 -10.93 -26.01 21.60
N ASP A 238 -10.32 -25.83 20.43
CA ASP A 238 -10.80 -26.41 19.17
C ASP A 238 -10.58 -27.94 19.14
N PRO A 239 -11.46 -28.73 18.49
CA PRO A 239 -11.36 -30.19 18.42
C PRO A 239 -10.34 -30.67 17.37
N GLU A 240 -9.47 -29.82 16.88
CA GLU A 240 -8.45 -30.15 15.88
C GLU A 240 -7.25 -30.88 16.51
N SER A 241 -6.39 -31.49 15.66
CA SER A 241 -5.18 -32.13 16.13
C SER A 241 -4.21 -31.13 16.76
N GLU A 242 -3.41 -31.58 17.73
CA GLU A 242 -2.42 -30.72 18.39
C GLU A 242 -1.42 -30.10 17.41
N GLU A 243 -1.03 -30.82 16.34
CA GLU A 243 -0.15 -30.29 15.29
C GLU A 243 -0.77 -29.09 14.58
N VAL A 244 -2.07 -29.13 14.28
CA VAL A 244 -2.79 -28.01 13.64
C VAL A 244 -2.92 -26.85 14.61
N LYS A 245 -3.29 -27.10 15.86
CA LYS A 245 -3.40 -26.08 16.91
C LYS A 245 -2.06 -25.37 17.14
N GLU A 246 -0.97 -26.11 17.23
CA GLU A 246 0.36 -25.56 17.44
C GLU A 246 0.80 -24.66 16.27
N ALA A 247 0.55 -25.10 15.03
CA ALA A 247 0.85 -24.30 13.86
C ALA A 247 0.03 -22.98 13.81
N GLU A 248 -1.26 -23.03 14.15
CA GLU A 248 -2.12 -21.84 14.21
C GLU A 248 -1.72 -20.91 15.36
N LYS A 249 -1.50 -21.44 16.54
CA LYS A 249 -1.10 -20.67 17.72
C LYS A 249 0.22 -19.94 17.49
N HIS A 250 1.22 -20.64 16.95
CA HIS A 250 2.51 -20.05 16.61
C HIS A 250 2.40 -18.85 15.65
N LEU A 251 1.50 -18.91 14.66
CA LEU A 251 1.22 -17.80 13.75
C LEU A 251 0.66 -16.59 14.51
N TRP A 252 -0.38 -16.81 15.34
CA TRP A 252 -1.05 -15.74 16.04
C TRP A 252 -0.21 -15.10 17.14
N GLU A 253 0.62 -15.88 17.83
CA GLU A 253 1.60 -15.39 18.81
C GLU A 253 2.65 -14.48 18.17
N LYS A 254 3.13 -14.83 16.95
CA LYS A 254 4.05 -13.96 16.21
C LYS A 254 3.40 -12.64 15.80
N ILE A 255 2.15 -12.69 15.34
CA ILE A 255 1.38 -11.49 14.97
C ILE A 255 1.15 -10.62 16.23
N TYR A 256 0.71 -11.24 17.33
CA TYR A 256 0.51 -10.55 18.62
C TYR A 256 1.77 -9.82 19.07
N LYS A 257 2.88 -10.55 19.11
CA LYS A 257 4.18 -9.98 19.48
C LYS A 257 4.59 -8.81 18.58
N LYS A 258 4.45 -8.98 17.26
CA LYS A 258 4.85 -7.94 16.29
C LYS A 258 3.95 -6.71 16.41
N SER A 259 2.64 -6.88 16.50
CA SER A 259 1.68 -5.80 16.71
C SER A 259 1.92 -5.03 18.02
N GLY A 260 2.11 -5.74 19.12
CA GLY A 260 2.33 -5.13 20.44
C GLY A 260 3.67 -4.41 20.57
N GLN A 261 4.75 -4.97 20.00
CA GLN A 261 6.08 -4.37 20.10
C GLN A 261 6.27 -3.12 19.24
N GLY A 262 5.74 -3.11 18.01
CA GLY A 262 5.94 -2.01 17.06
C GLY A 262 4.79 -1.00 17.05
N ARG A 263 3.56 -1.46 17.28
CA ARG A 263 2.35 -0.63 17.28
C ARG A 263 2.23 0.23 16.02
N ARG A 264 2.41 -0.38 14.83
CA ARG A 264 2.34 0.31 13.54
C ARG A 264 0.93 0.80 13.26
N THR A 265 0.79 2.07 12.89
CA THR A 265 -0.43 2.70 12.37
C THR A 265 -0.24 3.22 10.96
N GLY A 266 -1.31 3.59 10.30
CA GLY A 266 -1.32 4.13 8.95
C GLY A 266 -2.38 5.21 8.80
N VAL A 267 -2.12 6.38 9.41
CA VAL A 267 -2.93 7.58 9.18
C VAL A 267 -2.55 8.16 7.82
N GLY A 268 -3.53 8.38 6.97
CA GLY A 268 -3.35 8.91 5.64
C GLY A 268 -4.49 9.81 5.23
N ILE A 269 -4.63 10.04 3.95
CA ILE A 269 -5.58 11.00 3.38
C ILE A 269 -6.42 10.38 2.26
N THR A 270 -7.51 11.04 1.93
CA THR A 270 -8.27 10.89 0.69
C THR A 270 -8.74 12.26 0.21
N ALA A 271 -9.19 12.36 -1.04
CA ALA A 271 -9.74 13.58 -1.61
C ALA A 271 -8.72 14.72 -1.83
N GLU A 272 -7.44 14.43 -2.07
CA GLU A 272 -6.46 15.49 -2.34
C GLU A 272 -6.78 16.23 -3.64
N GLY A 273 -7.16 15.52 -4.70
CA GLY A 273 -7.56 16.13 -5.96
C GLY A 273 -8.74 17.08 -5.82
N ASP A 274 -9.78 16.70 -5.08
CA ASP A 274 -10.93 17.56 -4.81
C ASP A 274 -10.61 18.73 -3.89
N MET A 275 -9.74 18.52 -2.90
CA MET A 275 -9.23 19.61 -2.05
C MET A 275 -8.54 20.67 -2.89
N LEU A 276 -7.61 20.29 -3.78
CA LEU A 276 -6.90 21.22 -4.65
C LEU A 276 -7.87 21.96 -5.58
N ALA A 277 -8.82 21.25 -6.18
CA ALA A 277 -9.85 21.85 -7.03
C ALA A 277 -10.70 22.88 -6.25
N ALA A 278 -11.11 22.52 -5.02
CA ALA A 278 -11.90 23.39 -4.15
C ALA A 278 -11.15 24.66 -3.71
N MET A 279 -9.82 24.57 -3.58
CA MET A 279 -8.92 25.70 -3.31
C MET A 279 -8.60 26.54 -4.56
N GLY A 280 -9.08 26.14 -5.75
CA GLY A 280 -8.74 26.80 -7.01
C GLY A 280 -7.32 26.51 -7.50
N LEU A 281 -6.67 25.46 -6.99
CA LEU A 281 -5.33 25.04 -7.36
C LEU A 281 -5.40 23.96 -8.46
N ARG A 282 -4.69 24.20 -9.57
CA ARG A 282 -4.65 23.27 -10.67
C ARG A 282 -3.70 22.11 -10.34
N TYR A 283 -4.20 20.89 -10.34
CA TYR A 283 -3.40 19.68 -10.10
C TYR A 283 -2.18 19.62 -11.03
N GLY A 284 -1.01 19.33 -10.45
CA GLY A 284 0.25 19.21 -11.18
C GLY A 284 0.98 20.53 -11.46
N THR A 285 0.51 21.65 -10.93
CA THR A 285 1.26 22.94 -10.92
C THR A 285 2.15 23.04 -9.70
N GLU A 286 3.11 23.94 -9.73
CA GLU A 286 4.03 24.23 -8.62
C GLU A 286 3.25 24.67 -7.38
N ASP A 287 2.34 25.62 -7.49
CA ASP A 287 1.49 26.11 -6.39
C ASP A 287 0.70 24.96 -5.72
N ALA A 288 0.13 24.04 -6.53
CA ALA A 288 -0.59 22.89 -6.01
C ALA A 288 0.34 21.90 -5.29
N THR A 289 1.56 21.71 -5.79
CA THR A 289 2.56 20.84 -5.18
C THR A 289 3.07 21.41 -3.85
N GLU A 290 3.35 22.71 -3.80
CA GLU A 290 3.74 23.39 -2.56
C GLU A 290 2.64 23.33 -1.50
N PHE A 291 1.39 23.52 -1.92
CA PHE A 291 0.25 23.39 -1.01
C PHE A 291 0.09 21.96 -0.49
N SER A 292 0.20 20.96 -1.36
CA SER A 292 0.21 19.54 -0.98
C SER A 292 1.34 19.21 -0.01
N GLU A 293 2.55 19.75 -0.25
CA GLU A 293 3.69 19.58 0.68
C GLU A 293 3.34 20.14 2.07
N GLN A 294 2.72 21.32 2.15
CA GLN A 294 2.30 21.90 3.43
C GLN A 294 1.28 21.01 4.16
N VAL A 295 0.30 20.46 3.45
CA VAL A 295 -0.71 19.54 4.01
C VAL A 295 -0.03 18.26 4.52
N HIS A 296 0.84 17.64 3.72
CA HIS A 296 1.53 16.39 4.08
C HIS A 296 2.56 16.60 5.20
N LYS A 297 3.25 17.73 5.24
CA LYS A 297 4.11 18.13 6.36
C LYS A 297 3.31 18.26 7.65
N THR A 298 2.14 18.87 7.58
CA THR A 298 1.26 19.05 8.74
C THR A 298 0.78 17.70 9.29
N ILE A 299 0.31 16.78 8.43
CA ILE A 299 -0.12 15.45 8.90
C ILE A 299 1.04 14.67 9.52
N ALA A 300 2.24 14.76 8.94
CA ALA A 300 3.43 14.10 9.48
C ALA A 300 3.78 14.62 10.88
N LEU A 301 3.89 15.93 11.03
CA LEU A 301 4.25 16.54 12.32
C LEU A 301 3.21 16.24 13.41
N GLU A 302 1.92 16.40 13.11
CA GLU A 302 0.87 16.24 14.11
C GLU A 302 0.61 14.77 14.48
N ALA A 303 0.73 13.82 13.55
CA ALA A 303 0.66 12.40 13.86
C ALA A 303 1.83 11.97 14.77
N TYR A 304 3.05 12.40 14.46
CA TYR A 304 4.22 12.09 15.29
C TYR A 304 4.15 12.79 16.65
N ARG A 305 3.68 14.03 16.72
CA ARG A 305 3.44 14.73 18.00
C ARG A 305 2.41 14.00 18.86
N SER A 306 1.31 13.54 18.26
CA SER A 306 0.30 12.73 18.96
C SER A 306 0.90 11.42 19.48
N SER A 307 1.73 10.75 18.67
CA SER A 307 2.43 9.53 19.08
C SER A 307 3.41 9.76 20.24
N VAL A 308 4.13 10.90 20.27
CA VAL A 308 4.99 11.29 21.40
C VAL A 308 4.15 11.59 22.64
N ASN A 309 3.03 12.29 22.52
CA ASN A 309 2.12 12.57 23.64
C ASN A 309 1.55 11.28 24.22
N MET A 310 1.15 10.32 23.37
CA MET A 310 0.72 8.99 23.84
C MET A 310 1.87 8.23 24.53
N ALA A 311 3.11 8.38 24.08
CA ALA A 311 4.25 7.78 24.75
C ALA A 311 4.47 8.34 26.16
N LYS A 312 4.24 9.64 26.38
CA LYS A 312 4.23 10.25 27.73
C LYS A 312 3.15 9.67 28.63
N GLU A 313 2.00 9.30 28.09
CA GLU A 313 0.86 8.77 28.82
C GLU A 313 0.94 7.24 29.06
N ARG A 314 1.39 6.48 28.06
CA ARG A 314 1.24 5.01 27.97
C ARG A 314 2.56 4.27 27.73
N GLY A 315 3.69 4.98 27.65
CA GLY A 315 4.99 4.44 27.30
C GLY A 315 5.23 4.38 25.78
N ALA A 316 6.49 4.43 25.39
CA ALA A 316 6.91 4.26 24.01
C ALA A 316 6.69 2.83 23.50
N PHE A 317 6.75 2.62 22.18
CA PHE A 317 6.76 1.26 21.66
C PHE A 317 8.01 0.48 22.18
N ALA A 318 7.83 -0.82 22.41
CA ALA A 318 8.71 -1.60 23.30
C ALA A 318 10.21 -1.63 22.93
N ILE A 319 10.53 -1.43 21.66
CA ILE A 319 11.91 -1.49 21.14
C ILE A 319 12.45 -0.12 20.73
N TYR A 320 11.78 0.96 21.14
CA TYR A 320 12.20 2.32 20.78
C TYR A 320 13.63 2.61 21.21
N ASP A 321 14.43 3.14 20.28
CA ASP A 321 15.79 3.59 20.51
C ASP A 321 16.12 4.73 19.54
N SER A 322 16.26 5.94 20.05
CA SER A 322 16.53 7.15 19.24
C SER A 322 17.89 7.10 18.51
N GLU A 323 18.88 6.37 19.06
CA GLU A 323 20.20 6.25 18.41
C GLU A 323 20.15 5.42 17.12
N ARG A 324 19.25 4.43 17.05
CA ARG A 324 19.01 3.66 15.82
C ARG A 324 18.45 4.51 14.69
N GLU A 325 17.65 5.51 15.03
CA GLU A 325 16.91 6.34 14.06
C GLU A 325 17.66 7.61 13.63
N LYS A 326 18.76 7.96 14.28
CA LYS A 326 19.46 9.25 14.09
C LYS A 326 19.90 9.55 12.65
N ASN A 327 20.12 8.51 11.84
CA ASN A 327 20.53 8.64 10.44
C ASN A 327 19.37 8.39 9.45
N ASN A 328 18.15 8.14 9.95
CA ASN A 328 17.02 7.92 9.07
C ASN A 328 16.58 9.24 8.40
N PRO A 329 16.47 9.32 7.06
CA PRO A 329 16.18 10.57 6.37
C PRO A 329 14.81 11.15 6.73
N PHE A 330 13.79 10.30 6.92
CA PHE A 330 12.47 10.77 7.32
C PHE A 330 12.47 11.40 8.72
N ILE A 331 13.15 10.78 9.67
CA ILE A 331 13.31 11.34 11.04
C ILE A 331 14.09 12.66 10.99
N ASN A 332 15.10 12.76 10.12
CA ASN A 332 15.85 14.01 9.94
C ASN A 332 14.99 15.13 9.36
N ARG A 333 14.10 14.84 8.41
CA ARG A 333 13.12 15.83 7.92
C ARG A 333 12.16 16.30 9.01
N LEU A 334 11.70 15.40 9.89
CA LEU A 334 10.89 15.80 11.06
C LEU A 334 11.68 16.72 12.00
N LYS A 335 12.95 16.40 12.25
CA LYS A 335 13.86 17.24 13.08
C LYS A 335 14.07 18.63 12.48
N GLU A 336 14.27 18.72 11.16
CA GLU A 336 14.43 20.00 10.47
C GLU A 336 13.14 20.83 10.51
N ALA A 337 11.99 20.17 10.35
CA ALA A 337 10.69 20.83 10.34
C ALA A 337 10.23 21.28 11.74
N ASP A 338 10.55 20.50 12.78
CA ASP A 338 10.21 20.79 14.18
C ASP A 338 11.27 20.22 15.14
N PRO A 339 12.33 20.99 15.46
CA PRO A 339 13.37 20.56 16.40
C PRO A 339 12.84 20.24 17.80
N ASN A 340 11.81 20.93 18.26
CA ASN A 340 11.23 20.69 19.59
C ASN A 340 10.53 19.33 19.65
N LEU A 341 9.78 18.98 18.63
CA LEU A 341 9.16 17.65 18.51
C LEU A 341 10.24 16.55 18.52
N TYR A 342 11.35 16.76 17.81
CA TYR A 342 12.44 15.80 17.78
C TYR A 342 13.08 15.60 19.18
N GLU A 343 13.34 16.68 19.94
CA GLU A 343 13.90 16.57 21.31
C GLU A 343 12.90 15.90 22.27
N GLU A 344 11.60 16.17 22.14
CA GLU A 344 10.58 15.46 22.90
C GLU A 344 10.54 13.96 22.54
N MET A 345 10.64 13.63 21.25
CA MET A 345 10.70 12.25 20.78
C MET A 345 11.93 11.51 21.32
N LYS A 346 13.10 12.14 21.35
CA LYS A 346 14.30 11.57 21.97
C LYS A 346 14.10 11.30 23.47
N LYS A 347 13.46 12.23 24.16
CA LYS A 347 13.32 12.17 25.62
C LYS A 347 12.26 11.15 26.07
N TYR A 348 11.13 11.11 25.40
CA TYR A 348 9.95 10.33 25.83
C TYR A 348 9.67 9.12 24.93
N GLY A 349 10.32 9.03 23.78
CA GLY A 349 9.96 8.10 22.73
C GLY A 349 8.68 8.50 21.99
N ARG A 350 8.18 7.59 21.16
CA ARG A 350 6.86 7.66 20.57
C ARG A 350 6.14 6.32 20.72
N ARG A 351 4.81 6.35 20.69
CA ARG A 351 3.95 5.19 20.92
C ARG A 351 3.99 4.19 19.75
N ASN A 352 4.28 4.64 18.53
CA ASN A 352 4.12 3.88 17.29
C ASN A 352 5.43 3.89 16.48
N ILE A 353 5.86 2.74 15.97
CA ILE A 353 7.09 2.60 15.15
C ILE A 353 6.97 3.33 13.81
N ALA A 354 5.77 3.35 13.23
CA ALA A 354 5.40 4.15 12.05
C ALA A 354 3.97 4.63 12.21
N CYS A 355 3.66 5.84 11.71
CA CYS A 355 2.38 6.50 11.92
C CYS A 355 1.57 6.68 10.62
N LEU A 356 2.22 6.78 9.46
CA LEU A 356 1.63 7.30 8.24
C LEU A 356 1.62 6.29 7.10
N THR A 357 0.63 6.43 6.21
CA THR A 357 0.59 5.77 4.90
C THR A 357 -0.35 6.49 3.95
N ILE A 358 -0.09 6.39 2.64
CA ILE A 358 -0.99 6.87 1.60
C ILE A 358 -1.60 5.65 0.92
N ALA A 359 -2.79 5.28 1.36
CA ALA A 359 -3.55 4.17 0.79
C ALA A 359 -4.37 4.61 -0.43
N PRO A 360 -4.75 3.68 -1.34
CA PRO A 360 -5.56 4.01 -2.51
C PRO A 360 -6.94 4.58 -2.19
N THR A 361 -7.53 4.21 -1.06
CA THR A 361 -8.85 4.67 -0.56
C THR A 361 -10.03 4.52 -1.54
N GLY A 362 -9.94 3.59 -2.51
CA GLY A 362 -10.94 3.44 -3.57
C GLY A 362 -12.38 3.27 -3.08
N THR A 363 -12.60 2.38 -2.10
CA THR A 363 -13.94 2.17 -1.51
C THR A 363 -14.33 3.32 -0.58
N THR A 364 -13.38 3.85 0.21
CA THR A 364 -13.61 4.96 1.14
C THR A 364 -14.03 6.23 0.41
N SER A 365 -13.38 6.53 -0.72
CA SER A 365 -13.71 7.70 -1.55
C SER A 365 -15.11 7.62 -2.17
N LEU A 366 -15.61 6.41 -2.47
CA LEU A 366 -17.00 6.23 -2.89
C LEU A 366 -17.98 6.61 -1.77
N MET A 367 -17.67 6.27 -0.53
CA MET A 367 -18.51 6.66 0.63
C MET A 367 -18.49 8.16 0.89
N THR A 368 -17.35 8.80 0.71
CA THR A 368 -17.18 10.26 0.89
C THR A 368 -17.57 11.05 -0.35
N GLN A 369 -17.82 10.39 -1.49
CA GLN A 369 -18.17 11.02 -2.77
C GLN A 369 -17.09 12.00 -3.24
N THR A 370 -15.83 11.58 -3.13
CA THR A 370 -14.65 12.37 -3.44
C THR A 370 -13.68 11.61 -4.34
N THR A 371 -12.61 12.28 -4.79
CA THR A 371 -11.45 11.61 -5.37
C THR A 371 -10.76 10.70 -4.36
N SER A 372 -10.06 9.67 -4.83
CA SER A 372 -9.34 8.71 -4.00
C SER A 372 -7.86 9.09 -3.85
N GLY A 373 -7.28 8.77 -2.69
CA GLY A 373 -5.86 8.99 -2.41
C GLY A 373 -5.41 10.41 -2.75
N ILE A 374 -4.30 10.48 -3.48
CA ILE A 374 -3.70 11.72 -3.99
C ILE A 374 -4.07 12.02 -5.45
N GLU A 375 -4.86 11.15 -6.10
CA GLU A 375 -5.17 11.27 -7.52
C GLU A 375 -6.16 12.40 -7.80
N PRO A 376 -6.06 13.06 -8.97
CA PRO A 376 -7.09 13.99 -9.43
C PRO A 376 -8.34 13.22 -9.87
N VAL A 377 -9.45 13.94 -10.07
CA VAL A 377 -10.62 13.34 -10.71
C VAL A 377 -10.26 12.83 -12.11
N PHE A 378 -10.57 11.58 -12.39
CA PHE A 378 -10.29 10.97 -13.70
C PHE A 378 -11.07 11.65 -14.83
N MET A 379 -12.39 11.78 -14.64
CA MET A 379 -13.29 12.55 -15.52
C MET A 379 -14.41 13.14 -14.67
N PRO A 380 -14.64 14.45 -14.78
CA PRO A 380 -15.71 15.12 -14.02
C PRO A 380 -17.11 14.67 -14.48
N VAL A 381 -17.23 14.26 -15.73
CA VAL A 381 -18.48 13.75 -16.34
C VAL A 381 -18.14 12.59 -17.24
N TYR A 382 -18.85 11.47 -17.09
CA TYR A 382 -18.67 10.30 -17.96
C TYR A 382 -19.96 9.53 -18.14
N LYS A 383 -20.05 8.79 -19.24
CA LYS A 383 -21.13 7.88 -19.52
C LYS A 383 -20.82 6.50 -18.90
N ARG A 384 -21.75 5.99 -18.14
CA ARG A 384 -21.69 4.65 -17.57
C ARG A 384 -22.70 3.73 -18.20
N ARG A 385 -22.30 2.47 -18.40
CA ARG A 385 -23.20 1.40 -18.84
C ARG A 385 -23.44 0.45 -17.67
N ARG A 386 -24.70 0.06 -17.47
CA ARG A 386 -25.04 -1.06 -16.58
C ARG A 386 -25.80 -2.12 -17.35
N LYS A 387 -25.47 -3.38 -17.10
CA LYS A 387 -26.25 -4.50 -17.64
C LYS A 387 -27.61 -4.50 -16.97
N VAL A 388 -28.64 -4.67 -17.77
CA VAL A 388 -30.05 -4.64 -17.33
C VAL A 388 -30.80 -5.86 -17.83
N ASN A 389 -31.91 -6.18 -17.16
CA ASN A 389 -32.80 -7.23 -17.62
C ASN A 389 -33.81 -6.62 -18.64
N PRO A 390 -33.76 -6.97 -19.94
CA PRO A 390 -34.64 -6.40 -20.95
C PRO A 390 -36.11 -6.75 -20.74
N ASN A 391 -36.43 -7.75 -19.90
CA ASN A 391 -37.79 -8.15 -19.58
C ASN A 391 -38.39 -7.38 -18.39
N ASP A 392 -37.64 -6.50 -17.77
CA ASP A 392 -38.14 -5.62 -16.70
C ASP A 392 -38.78 -4.38 -17.34
N PRO A 393 -40.09 -4.18 -17.19
CA PRO A 393 -40.84 -3.07 -17.85
C PRO A 393 -40.41 -1.68 -17.35
N GLN A 394 -39.66 -1.59 -16.25
CA GLN A 394 -39.11 -0.33 -15.71
C GLN A 394 -37.71 0.00 -16.23
N THR A 395 -37.14 -0.90 -17.04
CA THR A 395 -35.76 -0.78 -17.51
C THR A 395 -35.72 -0.17 -18.91
N HIS A 396 -34.91 0.88 -19.08
CA HIS A 396 -34.57 1.41 -20.40
C HIS A 396 -33.38 0.64 -20.98
N VAL A 397 -33.47 0.25 -22.23
CA VAL A 397 -32.39 -0.43 -22.97
C VAL A 397 -31.85 0.54 -24.03
N ASP A 398 -30.62 1.01 -23.86
CA ASP A 398 -29.96 1.89 -24.82
C ASP A 398 -29.12 1.11 -25.84
N PHE A 399 -28.61 -0.05 -25.43
CA PHE A 399 -27.63 -0.79 -26.21
C PHE A 399 -27.74 -2.31 -25.92
N VAL A 400 -27.57 -3.11 -26.94
CA VAL A 400 -27.43 -4.58 -26.83
C VAL A 400 -26.09 -4.96 -27.44
N ASP A 401 -25.27 -5.72 -26.74
CA ASP A 401 -23.97 -6.16 -27.22
C ASP A 401 -24.05 -7.38 -28.16
N GLU A 402 -22.91 -7.79 -28.70
CA GLU A 402 -22.79 -8.94 -29.63
C GLU A 402 -23.19 -10.27 -28.98
N THR A 403 -23.21 -10.36 -27.66
CA THR A 403 -23.62 -11.55 -26.90
C THR A 403 -25.13 -11.56 -26.57
N GLY A 404 -25.83 -10.48 -26.91
CA GLY A 404 -27.26 -10.31 -26.63
C GLY A 404 -27.59 -9.74 -25.26
N ASP A 405 -26.59 -9.23 -24.55
CA ASP A 405 -26.76 -8.58 -23.26
C ASP A 405 -27.25 -7.13 -23.44
N ALA A 406 -28.29 -6.77 -22.70
CA ALA A 406 -28.89 -5.43 -22.74
C ALA A 406 -28.26 -4.50 -21.69
N PHE A 407 -28.03 -3.26 -22.08
CA PHE A 407 -27.42 -2.23 -21.23
C PHE A 407 -28.23 -0.93 -21.29
N GLU A 408 -28.26 -0.25 -20.14
CA GLU A 408 -28.72 1.12 -20.02
C GLU A 408 -27.47 2.03 -19.87
N GLU A 409 -27.47 3.17 -20.56
CA GLU A 409 -26.44 4.19 -20.49
C GLU A 409 -26.96 5.41 -19.73
N TYR A 410 -26.15 5.92 -18.81
CA TYR A 410 -26.49 7.14 -18.07
C TYR A 410 -25.25 7.96 -17.79
N ILE A 411 -25.46 9.27 -17.69
CA ILE A 411 -24.38 10.22 -17.39
C ILE A 411 -24.16 10.27 -15.89
N ILE A 412 -22.91 10.18 -15.47
CA ILE A 412 -22.48 10.38 -14.09
C ILE A 412 -21.64 11.64 -14.02
N PHE A 413 -22.02 12.51 -13.11
CA PHE A 413 -21.23 13.64 -12.68
C PHE A 413 -20.45 13.29 -11.41
N HIS A 414 -19.18 13.67 -11.35
CA HIS A 414 -18.44 13.63 -10.10
C HIS A 414 -19.09 14.58 -9.09
N HIS A 415 -19.37 14.12 -7.87
CA HIS A 415 -20.16 14.88 -6.89
C HIS A 415 -19.56 16.27 -6.61
N LYS A 416 -18.23 16.37 -6.48
CA LYS A 416 -17.57 17.65 -6.24
C LYS A 416 -17.59 18.58 -7.45
N PHE A 417 -17.72 18.04 -8.65
CA PHE A 417 -17.96 18.84 -9.85
C PHE A 417 -19.39 19.42 -9.87
N VAL A 418 -20.39 18.69 -9.40
CA VAL A 418 -21.75 19.22 -9.22
C VAL A 418 -21.75 20.37 -8.20
N GLU A 419 -21.05 20.25 -7.09
CA GLU A 419 -20.88 21.34 -6.12
C GLU A 419 -20.22 22.55 -6.76
N TRP A 420 -19.15 22.35 -7.55
CA TRP A 420 -18.49 23.43 -8.31
C TRP A 420 -19.44 24.14 -9.28
N MET A 421 -20.23 23.38 -10.04
CA MET A 421 -21.25 23.93 -10.97
C MET A 421 -22.23 24.80 -10.22
N THR A 422 -22.77 24.33 -9.11
CA THR A 422 -23.74 25.07 -8.29
C THR A 422 -23.17 26.38 -7.77
N VAL A 423 -21.93 26.35 -7.21
CA VAL A 423 -21.27 27.56 -6.67
C VAL A 423 -21.01 28.60 -7.77
N ASN A 424 -20.72 28.13 -8.99
CA ASN A 424 -20.42 29.01 -10.14
C ASN A 424 -21.65 29.35 -11.00
N GLY A 425 -22.87 29.01 -10.56
CA GLY A 425 -24.12 29.37 -11.21
C GLY A 425 -24.47 28.54 -12.46
N TYR A 426 -23.89 27.36 -12.60
CA TYR A 426 -24.26 26.39 -13.64
C TYR A 426 -25.35 25.45 -13.13
N ASP A 427 -26.27 25.09 -14.02
CA ASP A 427 -27.27 24.06 -13.73
C ASP A 427 -26.69 22.67 -13.99
N PRO A 428 -26.63 21.78 -12.99
CA PRO A 428 -26.12 20.42 -13.15
C PRO A 428 -27.16 19.43 -13.71
N THR A 429 -28.41 19.85 -14.00
CA THR A 429 -29.51 19.00 -14.51
C THR A 429 -29.61 18.98 -16.04
#